data_19f8e389ccfa9ff52da7b11d52fe1638
#
_entry.id   19f8e389ccfa9ff52da7b11d52fe1638
#
_cell.length_a   1.000
_cell.length_b   1.000
_cell.length_c   1.000
_cell.angle_alpha   90.00
_cell.angle_beta   90.00
_cell.angle_gamma   90.00
#
_symmetry.space_group_name_H-M   'P 1'
#
loop_
_entity.id
_entity.type
_entity.pdbx_description
1 polymer ?
#
loop_
_entity_poly.entity_id
_entity_poly.type
_entity_poly.pdbx_seq_one_letter_code
_entity_poly.pdbx_strand_id
1 'polypeptide(L)'
;MSTFDSLGISGSGLLVHRKWLDALSDNIANINDVTSSALHSALSGLAQRQRVTADNIANLQTPGFLAGRVDFESGLRGALAGGQTPTATTGTVRRSMEPTRLDGNNVNLDAETVIATETGLRYQLALNALDGKYNVMRTSLRTS
;
A
#
# COMPACT_ATOMS: atom_id res chain seq x y z
N MET A 1 -13.00 -20.77 -53.23
CA MET A 1 -13.07 -20.61 -51.77
C MET A 1 -14.51 -20.74 -51.37
N SER A 2 -14.81 -21.72 -50.53
CA SER A 2 -16.18 -21.99 -50.07
C SER A 2 -16.59 -20.90 -49.06
N THR A 3 -17.86 -20.49 -49.08
CA THR A 3 -18.44 -19.55 -48.07
C THR A 3 -18.29 -20.07 -46.63
N PHE A 4 -18.12 -21.37 -46.45
CA PHE A 4 -17.85 -22.02 -45.16
C PHE A 4 -16.45 -21.75 -44.66
N ASP A 5 -15.44 -21.60 -45.52
CA ASP A 5 -14.06 -21.28 -45.12
C ASP A 5 -13.96 -19.85 -44.62
N SER A 6 -14.69 -18.91 -45.23
CA SER A 6 -14.72 -17.50 -44.79
C SER A 6 -15.46 -17.31 -43.44
N LEU A 7 -16.50 -18.11 -43.19
CA LEU A 7 -17.21 -18.14 -41.91
C LEU A 7 -16.32 -18.71 -40.78
N GLY A 8 -15.53 -19.75 -41.06
CA GLY A 8 -14.57 -20.34 -40.12
C GLY A 8 -13.45 -19.38 -39.74
N ILE A 9 -12.92 -18.61 -40.69
CA ILE A 9 -11.88 -17.60 -40.47
C ILE A 9 -12.44 -16.43 -39.66
N SER A 10 -13.65 -15.96 -39.96
CA SER A 10 -14.31 -14.90 -39.20
C SER A 10 -14.65 -15.32 -37.77
N GLY A 11 -15.09 -16.57 -37.55
CA GLY A 11 -15.37 -17.14 -36.25
C GLY A 11 -14.11 -17.29 -35.39
N SER A 12 -12.99 -17.72 -35.99
CA SER A 12 -11.72 -17.81 -35.27
C SER A 12 -11.14 -16.47 -34.93
N GLY A 13 -11.29 -15.44 -35.77
CA GLY A 13 -10.91 -14.05 -35.47
C GLY A 13 -11.69 -13.47 -34.30
N LEU A 14 -13.01 -13.71 -34.25
CA LEU A 14 -13.87 -13.28 -33.12
C LEU A 14 -13.49 -13.96 -31.80
N LEU A 15 -13.14 -15.25 -31.82
CA LEU A 15 -12.67 -16.01 -30.67
C LEU A 15 -11.33 -15.47 -30.12
N VAL A 16 -10.41 -15.12 -31.01
CA VAL A 16 -9.12 -14.53 -30.63
C VAL A 16 -9.33 -13.15 -30.02
N HIS A 17 -10.16 -12.30 -30.62
CA HIS A 17 -10.50 -10.99 -30.06
C HIS A 17 -11.17 -11.09 -28.70
N ARG A 18 -12.09 -12.03 -28.51
CA ARG A 18 -12.75 -12.25 -27.22
C ARG A 18 -11.75 -12.70 -26.15
N LYS A 19 -10.90 -13.67 -26.43
CA LYS A 19 -9.84 -14.11 -25.50
C LYS A 19 -8.87 -12.98 -25.15
N TRP A 20 -8.55 -12.11 -26.11
CA TRP A 20 -7.68 -10.97 -25.86
C TRP A 20 -8.35 -9.92 -24.96
N LEU A 21 -9.64 -9.65 -25.17
CA LEU A 21 -10.43 -8.76 -24.30
C LEU A 21 -10.59 -9.34 -22.89
N ASP A 22 -10.84 -10.64 -22.77
CA ASP A 22 -10.93 -11.33 -21.47
C ASP A 22 -9.59 -11.23 -20.72
N ALA A 23 -8.47 -11.52 -21.39
CA ALA A 23 -7.14 -11.39 -20.80
C ALA A 23 -6.78 -9.94 -20.41
N LEU A 24 -7.21 -8.95 -21.20
CA LEU A 24 -7.02 -7.54 -20.87
C LEU A 24 -7.85 -7.14 -19.65
N SER A 25 -9.10 -7.59 -19.57
CA SER A 25 -9.99 -7.36 -18.44
C SER A 25 -9.43 -7.97 -17.15
N ASP A 26 -8.95 -9.22 -17.21
CA ASP A 26 -8.33 -9.90 -16.08
C ASP A 26 -7.06 -9.18 -15.59
N ASN A 27 -6.23 -8.71 -16.53
CA ASN A 27 -5.04 -7.93 -16.21
C ASN A 27 -5.39 -6.59 -15.54
N ILE A 28 -6.39 -5.87 -16.03
CA ILE A 28 -6.86 -4.61 -15.43
C ILE A 28 -7.44 -4.86 -14.03
N ALA A 29 -8.22 -5.90 -13.85
CA ALA A 29 -8.76 -6.28 -12.55
C ALA A 29 -7.62 -6.59 -11.55
N ASN A 30 -6.65 -7.39 -11.96
CA ASN A 30 -5.50 -7.76 -11.14
C ASN A 30 -4.64 -6.53 -10.74
N ILE A 31 -4.34 -5.63 -11.67
CA ILE A 31 -3.63 -4.37 -11.37
C ILE A 31 -4.41 -3.52 -10.35
N ASN A 32 -5.73 -3.47 -10.50
CA ASN A 32 -6.59 -2.77 -9.57
C ASN A 32 -6.54 -3.37 -8.17
N ASP A 33 -6.55 -4.68 -8.05
CA ASP A 33 -6.49 -5.38 -6.77
C ASP A 33 -5.14 -5.18 -6.07
N VAL A 34 -4.03 -5.30 -6.80
CA VAL A 34 -2.68 -5.05 -6.29
C VAL A 34 -2.55 -3.61 -5.78
N THR A 35 -3.03 -2.64 -6.55
CA THR A 35 -2.96 -1.22 -6.14
C THR A 35 -3.80 -0.94 -4.90
N SER A 36 -5.01 -1.49 -4.80
CA SER A 36 -5.85 -1.35 -3.60
C SER A 36 -5.18 -1.96 -2.38
N SER A 37 -4.68 -3.19 -2.53
CA SER A 37 -4.01 -3.91 -1.45
C SER A 37 -2.74 -3.19 -1.00
N ALA A 38 -1.98 -2.59 -1.92
CA ALA A 38 -0.81 -1.78 -1.60
C ALA A 38 -1.20 -0.54 -0.78
N LEU A 39 -2.25 0.18 -1.18
CA LEU A 39 -2.74 1.35 -0.44
C LEU A 39 -3.26 0.98 0.95
N HIS A 40 -4.02 -0.12 1.08
CA HIS A 40 -4.47 -0.60 2.38
C HIS A 40 -3.32 -1.04 3.28
N SER A 41 -2.32 -1.72 2.72
CA SER A 41 -1.11 -2.12 3.45
C SER A 41 -0.32 -0.88 3.91
N ALA A 42 -0.16 0.13 3.04
CA ALA A 42 0.48 1.40 3.39
C ALA A 42 -0.27 2.13 4.52
N LEU A 43 -1.60 2.24 4.44
CA LEU A 43 -2.43 2.85 5.48
C LEU A 43 -2.28 2.12 6.83
N SER A 44 -2.26 0.80 6.82
CA SER A 44 -2.05 -0.02 8.03
C SER A 44 -0.68 0.22 8.65
N GLY A 45 0.39 0.26 7.84
CA GLY A 45 1.75 0.55 8.28
C GLY A 45 1.89 1.97 8.84
N LEU A 46 1.29 2.96 8.17
CA LEU A 46 1.29 4.36 8.65
C LEU A 46 0.51 4.51 9.96
N ALA A 47 -0.64 3.86 10.11
CA ALA A 47 -1.41 3.85 11.35
C ALA A 47 -0.62 3.17 12.50
N GLN A 48 0.12 2.12 12.21
CA GLN A 48 1.02 1.50 13.19
C GLN A 48 2.14 2.45 13.60
N ARG A 49 2.76 3.16 12.64
CA ARG A 49 3.81 4.15 12.93
C ARG A 49 3.27 5.29 13.80
N GLN A 50 2.06 5.81 13.52
CA GLN A 50 1.44 6.83 14.38
C GLN A 50 1.30 6.37 15.83
N ARG A 51 0.84 5.11 16.04
CA ARG A 51 0.72 4.55 17.39
C ARG A 51 2.06 4.46 18.10
N VAL A 52 3.08 3.91 17.42
CA VAL A 52 4.42 3.77 18.00
C VAL A 52 5.05 5.14 18.31
N THR A 53 4.88 6.13 17.43
CA THR A 53 5.35 7.50 17.67
C THR A 53 4.62 8.15 18.85
N ALA A 54 3.32 7.94 18.98
CA ALA A 54 2.55 8.43 20.14
C ALA A 54 3.02 7.75 21.44
N ASP A 55 3.29 6.44 21.42
CA ASP A 55 3.85 5.72 22.57
C ASP A 55 5.24 6.25 22.94
N ASN A 56 6.11 6.53 21.96
CA ASN A 56 7.41 7.13 22.20
C ASN A 56 7.27 8.50 22.90
N ILE A 57 6.40 9.37 22.40
CA ILE A 57 6.16 10.70 22.97
C ILE A 57 5.58 10.58 24.40
N ALA A 58 4.63 9.68 24.61
CA ALA A 58 4.06 9.45 25.93
C ALA A 58 5.09 8.99 26.97
N ASN A 59 6.13 8.30 26.53
CA ASN A 59 7.22 7.79 27.37
C ASN A 59 8.48 8.66 27.36
N LEU A 60 8.38 9.92 26.92
CA LEU A 60 9.51 10.85 26.84
C LEU A 60 10.29 11.00 28.15
N GLN A 61 9.60 10.92 29.29
CA GLN A 61 10.14 11.08 30.63
C GLN A 61 10.30 9.74 31.39
N THR A 62 10.02 8.61 30.75
CA THR A 62 10.10 7.29 31.40
C THR A 62 11.55 6.79 31.38
N PRO A 63 12.21 6.64 32.53
CA PRO A 63 13.59 6.14 32.61
C PRO A 63 13.74 4.75 31.95
N GLY A 64 14.81 4.55 31.19
CA GLY A 64 15.10 3.29 30.52
C GLY A 64 14.21 2.95 29.31
N PHE A 65 13.28 3.83 28.93
CA PHE A 65 12.44 3.59 27.76
C PHE A 65 13.23 3.73 26.47
N LEU A 66 13.10 2.75 25.59
CA LEU A 66 13.73 2.77 24.28
C LEU A 66 12.67 2.93 23.19
N ALA A 67 12.80 4.01 22.42
CA ALA A 67 11.89 4.37 21.34
C ALA A 67 11.75 3.26 20.30
N GLY A 68 10.53 3.00 19.84
CA GLY A 68 10.25 2.12 18.72
C GLY A 68 10.36 2.85 17.38
N ARG A 69 10.69 2.09 16.33
CA ARG A 69 10.66 2.53 14.92
C ARG A 69 9.95 1.48 14.09
N VAL A 70 9.02 1.93 13.24
CA VAL A 70 8.25 1.04 12.35
C VAL A 70 8.82 1.09 10.94
N ASP A 71 9.19 -0.07 10.41
CA ASP A 71 9.53 -0.26 9.00
C ASP A 71 8.50 -1.19 8.37
N PHE A 72 7.70 -0.66 7.49
CA PHE A 72 6.75 -1.40 6.66
C PHE A 72 7.03 -1.19 5.17
N GLU A 73 7.71 -0.12 4.81
CA GLU A 73 7.98 0.24 3.42
C GLU A 73 8.88 -0.78 2.73
N SER A 74 9.84 -1.34 3.46
CA SER A 74 10.72 -2.38 2.91
C SER A 74 9.95 -3.64 2.54
N GLY A 75 9.05 -4.09 3.40
CA GLY A 75 8.19 -5.25 3.15
C GLY A 75 7.20 -4.99 2.00
N LEU A 76 6.58 -3.81 1.98
CA LEU A 76 5.67 -3.41 0.91
C LEU A 76 6.37 -3.35 -0.45
N ARG A 77 7.55 -2.75 -0.49
CA ARG A 77 8.38 -2.68 -1.72
C ARG A 77 8.78 -4.08 -2.20
N GLY A 78 9.18 -4.96 -1.28
CA GLY A 78 9.55 -6.35 -1.59
C GLY A 78 8.38 -7.13 -2.21
N ALA A 79 7.18 -7.02 -1.64
CA ALA A 79 5.98 -7.67 -2.16
C ALA A 79 5.62 -7.17 -3.57
N LEU A 80 5.65 -5.84 -3.79
CA LEU A 80 5.38 -5.25 -5.09
C LEU A 80 6.42 -5.63 -6.15
N ALA A 81 7.71 -5.64 -5.78
CA ALA A 81 8.79 -6.05 -6.69
C ALA A 81 8.70 -7.54 -7.06
N GLY A 82 8.20 -8.38 -6.16
CA GLY A 82 7.94 -9.80 -6.39
C GLY A 82 6.65 -10.11 -7.14
N GLY A 83 5.89 -9.10 -7.56
CA GLY A 83 4.59 -9.27 -8.24
C GLY A 83 3.52 -9.88 -7.34
N GLN A 84 3.70 -9.83 -6.03
CA GLN A 84 2.74 -10.34 -5.06
C GLN A 84 1.75 -9.26 -4.65
N THR A 85 0.51 -9.66 -4.39
CA THR A 85 -0.47 -8.77 -3.78
C THR A 85 -0.06 -8.51 -2.33
N PRO A 86 0.25 -7.26 -1.93
CA PRO A 86 0.62 -6.97 -0.55
C PRO A 86 -0.58 -7.27 0.35
N THR A 87 -0.46 -8.29 1.20
CA THR A 87 -1.37 -8.47 2.32
C THR A 87 -1.06 -7.40 3.36
N ALA A 88 -2.05 -7.00 4.18
CA ALA A 88 -1.88 -6.00 5.23
C ALA A 88 -0.66 -6.35 6.10
N THR A 89 0.50 -5.85 5.71
CA THR A 89 1.77 -6.16 6.36
C THR A 89 1.86 -5.24 7.58
N THR A 90 1.67 -5.80 8.76
CA THR A 90 2.07 -5.13 9.99
C THR A 90 3.56 -4.87 9.91
N GLY A 91 3.95 -3.59 9.97
CA GLY A 91 5.36 -3.21 9.93
C GLY A 91 6.13 -3.83 11.10
N THR A 92 7.39 -4.14 10.86
CA THR A 92 8.28 -4.61 11.92
C THR A 92 8.63 -3.44 12.84
N VAL A 93 8.35 -3.59 14.13
CA VAL A 93 8.78 -2.60 15.13
C VAL A 93 10.19 -2.98 15.59
N ARG A 94 11.13 -2.08 15.39
CA ARG A 94 12.51 -2.20 15.87
C ARG A 94 12.81 -1.14 16.89
N ARG A 95 13.78 -1.37 17.76
CA ARG A 95 14.27 -0.33 18.68
C ARG A 95 15.06 0.72 17.91
N SER A 96 14.90 1.97 18.31
CA SER A 96 15.71 3.08 17.80
C SER A 96 17.17 2.88 18.13
N MET A 97 18.04 3.28 17.22
CA MET A 97 19.50 3.28 17.39
C MET A 97 20.00 4.63 17.93
N GLU A 98 19.11 5.52 18.31
CA GLU A 98 19.47 6.82 18.89
C GLU A 98 20.22 6.67 20.21
N PRO A 99 21.18 7.55 20.53
CA PRO A 99 21.90 7.52 21.79
C PRO A 99 20.95 7.69 22.98
N THR A 100 21.20 6.94 24.03
CA THR A 100 20.43 7.07 25.28
C THR A 100 20.94 8.25 26.10
N ARG A 101 20.01 8.91 26.81
CA ARG A 101 20.31 9.87 27.86
C ARG A 101 20.85 9.16 29.12
N LEU A 102 21.26 9.92 30.13
CA LEU A 102 21.76 9.38 31.41
C LEU A 102 20.75 8.50 32.14
N ASP A 103 19.45 8.73 31.93
CA ASP A 103 18.35 7.94 32.47
C ASP A 103 18.06 6.66 31.66
N GLY A 104 18.84 6.38 30.60
CA GLY A 104 18.65 5.24 29.71
C GLY A 104 17.55 5.39 28.68
N ASN A 105 16.86 6.54 28.63
CA ASN A 105 15.83 6.85 27.65
C ASN A 105 16.48 7.40 26.37
N ASN A 106 15.96 7.01 25.18
CA ASN A 106 16.46 7.52 23.90
C ASN A 106 15.36 8.15 23.04
N VAL A 107 14.24 8.56 23.63
CA VAL A 107 13.20 9.30 22.89
C VAL A 107 13.68 10.72 22.60
N ASN A 108 13.69 11.08 21.33
CA ASN A 108 14.00 12.42 20.83
C ASN A 108 12.70 13.10 20.38
N LEU A 109 12.19 14.06 21.14
CA LEU A 109 10.92 14.72 20.86
C LEU A 109 10.89 15.40 19.49
N ASP A 110 11.98 16.05 19.09
CA ASP A 110 12.06 16.74 17.81
C ASP A 110 11.94 15.72 16.65
N ALA A 111 12.68 14.61 16.74
CA ALA A 111 12.59 13.53 15.78
C ALA A 111 11.18 12.90 15.73
N GLU A 112 10.56 12.64 16.90
CA GLU A 112 9.22 12.08 16.97
C GLU A 112 8.18 13.03 16.36
N THR A 113 8.31 14.33 16.56
CA THR A 113 7.40 15.34 16.00
C THR A 113 7.49 15.39 14.48
N VAL A 114 8.69 15.31 13.92
CA VAL A 114 8.90 15.23 12.48
C VAL A 114 8.28 13.96 11.92
N ILE A 115 8.53 12.80 12.54
CA ILE A 115 7.96 11.51 12.14
C ILE A 115 6.43 11.54 12.22
N ALA A 116 5.84 12.11 13.27
CA ALA A 116 4.40 12.24 13.41
C ALA A 116 3.78 13.07 12.27
N THR A 117 4.38 14.22 11.98
CA THR A 117 3.91 15.13 10.93
C THR A 117 4.02 14.48 9.55
N GLU A 118 5.17 13.90 9.23
CA GLU A 118 5.39 13.21 7.96
C GLU A 118 4.43 12.02 7.78
N THR A 119 4.25 11.23 8.83
CA THR A 119 3.33 10.08 8.81
C THR A 119 1.89 10.53 8.60
N GLY A 120 1.46 11.62 9.25
CA GLY A 120 0.14 12.21 9.05
C GLY A 120 -0.10 12.66 7.60
N LEU A 121 0.86 13.37 7.02
CA LEU A 121 0.79 13.80 5.62
C LEU A 121 0.74 12.61 4.64
N ARG A 122 1.57 11.60 4.85
CA ARG A 122 1.57 10.38 4.02
C ARG A 122 0.26 9.61 4.16
N TYR A 123 -0.32 9.57 5.36
CA TYR A 123 -1.60 8.93 5.60
C TYR A 123 -2.73 9.61 4.84
N GLN A 124 -2.79 10.95 4.87
CA GLN A 124 -3.76 11.73 4.11
C GLN A 124 -3.60 11.54 2.59
N LEU A 125 -2.34 11.52 2.12
CA LEU A 125 -2.06 11.27 0.71
C LEU A 125 -2.54 9.89 0.26
N ALA A 126 -2.30 8.85 1.06
CA ALA A 126 -2.76 7.49 0.77
C ALA A 126 -4.29 7.38 0.78
N LEU A 127 -4.99 8.06 1.71
CA LEU A 127 -6.45 8.14 1.70
C LEU A 127 -6.97 8.82 0.44
N ASN A 128 -6.42 9.96 0.05
CA ASN A 128 -6.82 10.68 -1.15
C ASN A 128 -6.62 9.83 -2.42
N ALA A 129 -5.52 9.07 -2.48
CA ALA A 129 -5.26 8.15 -3.59
C ALA A 129 -6.29 7.01 -3.64
N LEU A 130 -6.68 6.47 -2.49
CA LEU A 130 -7.70 5.43 -2.38
C LEU A 130 -9.08 5.95 -2.79
N ASP A 131 -9.47 7.13 -2.29
CA ASP A 131 -10.74 7.78 -2.65
C ASP A 131 -10.81 8.11 -4.15
N GLY A 132 -9.73 8.62 -4.73
CA GLY A 132 -9.61 8.88 -6.15
C GLY A 132 -9.84 7.62 -6.97
N LYS A 133 -9.24 6.51 -6.57
CA LYS A 133 -9.43 5.21 -7.21
C LYS A 133 -10.91 4.74 -7.14
N TYR A 134 -11.55 4.81 -5.98
CA TYR A 134 -12.95 4.42 -5.84
C TYR A 134 -13.89 5.33 -6.66
N ASN A 135 -13.57 6.61 -6.78
CA ASN A 135 -14.35 7.54 -7.63
C ASN A 135 -14.26 7.16 -9.11
N VAL A 136 -13.08 6.81 -9.62
CA VAL A 136 -12.90 6.33 -11.00
C VAL A 136 -13.71 5.05 -11.24
N MET A 137 -13.62 4.07 -10.32
CA MET A 137 -14.39 2.82 -10.42
C MET A 137 -15.91 3.09 -10.42
N ARG A 138 -16.38 3.97 -9.54
CA ARG A 138 -17.82 4.35 -9.47
C ARG A 138 -18.30 5.02 -10.75
N THR A 139 -17.47 5.88 -11.35
CA THR A 139 -17.80 6.56 -12.61
C THR A 139 -17.88 5.56 -13.76
N SER A 140 -16.96 4.60 -13.82
CA SER A 140 -16.97 3.56 -14.86
C SER A 140 -18.22 2.69 -14.79
N LEU A 141 -18.73 2.38 -13.60
CA LEU A 141 -19.95 1.58 -13.40
C LEU A 141 -21.24 2.36 -13.71
N ARG A 142 -21.20 3.69 -13.73
CA ARG A 142 -22.37 4.54 -14.03
C ARG A 142 -22.53 4.85 -15.53
N THR A 143 -21.48 4.63 -16.31
CA THR A 143 -21.46 4.86 -17.76
C THR A 143 -21.70 3.59 -18.57
N SER A 144 -21.93 2.46 -17.93
CA SER A 144 -22.35 1.18 -18.51
C SER A 144 -23.84 1.00 -18.30
#